data_0517a08cf3749fd1d6d7453fd2fa8f5d
#
_entry.id   0517a08cf3749fd1d6d7453fd2fa8f5d
#
_cell.length_a   1.000
_cell.length_b   1.000
_cell.length_c   1.000
_cell.angle_alpha   90.00
_cell.angle_beta   90.00
_cell.angle_gamma   90.00
#
_symmetry.space_group_name_H-M   'P 1'
#
loop_
_entity.id
_entity.type
_entity.pdbx_description
1 polymer ?
#
loop_
_entity_poly.entity_id
_entity_poly.type
_entity_poly.pdbx_seq_one_letter_code
_entity_poly.pdbx_strand_id
1 'polypeptide(L)'
;MIVKDLRPTGRQMSLALARGDPVLMVQSILSWLCSRLVSGAVCACVSACLLLHYCPVCQNKSWQKLKTMVHWSPFVVSFKKRYPWVQLAGHAGNFQAGEYGRLLKRYCECEQQCLQKLMKDTLRPHVPGYYGVVQRDEQDYNLMDDLLADFDSPSIMDCKMGSRTYLEEELIKARERPRLRKDMYEKMVAVDPGAPTEQERAQQGVLKPRYMQWRETLSSTATLGFRIEGIKKSDGTCNTNFKKTKHREQVMQALKDFVAGNTKILKLYLQQLEELRSVLEQSHFFRTHEVVGSSLLFVHDASGNARVWMIDFGKTVPLQAPLTLDHRTPWMEGNREDGYLWGLDNLIDIFNSMLPQTP
;
A
#
# COMPACT_ATOMS: atom_id res chain seq x y z
N MET A 1 51.52 -21.72 3.10
CA MET A 1 51.25 -20.83 4.27
C MET A 1 49.84 -21.14 4.74
N ILE A 2 49.72 -21.78 5.88
CA ILE A 2 48.53 -22.50 6.38
C ILE A 2 47.55 -21.48 6.93
N VAL A 3 46.35 -21.35 6.35
CA VAL A 3 45.25 -20.57 6.91
C VAL A 3 44.54 -21.46 7.95
N LYS A 4 44.75 -21.17 9.23
CA LYS A 4 44.05 -21.82 10.34
C LYS A 4 42.56 -21.50 10.31
N ASP A 5 41.78 -22.56 10.42
CA ASP A 5 40.32 -22.62 10.54
C ASP A 5 39.78 -21.76 11.71
N LEU A 6 39.21 -20.63 11.43
CA LEU A 6 38.56 -19.73 12.40
C LEU A 6 37.05 -19.97 12.40
N ARG A 7 36.58 -21.11 12.93
CA ARG A 7 35.18 -21.35 13.23
C ARG A 7 34.86 -20.83 14.63
N PRO A 8 33.96 -19.84 14.80
CA PRO A 8 33.54 -19.46 16.14
C PRO A 8 32.70 -20.58 16.79
N THR A 9 33.09 -21.03 17.97
CA THR A 9 32.35 -22.01 18.74
C THR A 9 31.11 -21.34 19.34
N GLY A 10 30.01 -22.11 19.54
CA GLY A 10 28.73 -21.60 20.09
C GLY A 10 28.84 -20.85 21.42
N ARG A 11 29.97 -21.02 22.14
CA ARG A 11 30.31 -20.30 23.39
C ARG A 11 30.69 -18.83 23.14
N GLN A 12 31.26 -18.48 21.98
CA GLN A 12 31.60 -17.08 21.65
C GLN A 12 30.37 -16.28 21.22
N MET A 13 29.39 -16.89 20.57
CA MET A 13 28.10 -16.27 20.27
C MET A 13 27.30 -15.92 21.52
N SER A 14 27.27 -16.81 22.51
CA SER A 14 26.59 -16.55 23.79
C SER A 14 27.21 -15.43 24.60
N LEU A 15 28.52 -15.22 24.51
CA LEU A 15 29.23 -14.15 25.20
C LEU A 15 29.05 -12.77 24.54
N ALA A 16 28.89 -12.72 23.22
CA ALA A 16 28.58 -11.48 22.47
C ALA A 16 27.16 -10.97 22.75
N LEU A 17 26.20 -11.88 22.84
CA LEU A 17 24.81 -11.59 23.22
C LEU A 17 24.67 -11.09 24.67
N ALA A 18 25.50 -11.62 25.58
CA ALA A 18 25.47 -11.25 27.01
C ALA A 18 26.11 -9.87 27.30
N ARG A 19 26.95 -9.32 26.42
CA ARG A 19 27.65 -8.06 26.62
C ARG A 19 27.09 -6.87 25.85
N GLY A 20 26.10 -7.07 24.98
CA GLY A 20 25.42 -5.99 24.21
C GLY A 20 26.36 -5.19 23.28
N ASP A 21 27.50 -5.77 22.85
CA ASP A 21 28.48 -5.09 22.00
C ASP A 21 28.08 -5.23 20.53
N PRO A 22 27.63 -4.14 19.87
CA PRO A 22 27.12 -4.18 18.51
C PRO A 22 28.19 -4.57 17.47
N VAL A 23 29.47 -4.33 17.75
CA VAL A 23 30.58 -4.65 16.83
C VAL A 23 30.83 -6.15 16.79
N LEU A 24 30.84 -6.82 17.95
CA LEU A 24 31.01 -8.27 18.07
C LEU A 24 29.79 -9.01 17.51
N MET A 25 28.61 -8.47 17.66
CA MET A 25 27.38 -9.04 17.12
C MET A 25 27.38 -9.01 15.58
N VAL A 26 27.74 -7.90 14.98
CA VAL A 26 27.87 -7.76 13.50
C VAL A 26 28.97 -8.66 12.95
N GLN A 27 30.12 -8.77 13.60
CA GLN A 27 31.20 -9.68 13.19
C GLN A 27 30.79 -11.15 13.25
N SER A 28 30.03 -11.55 14.26
CA SER A 28 29.52 -12.91 14.42
C SER A 28 28.48 -13.27 13.35
N ILE A 29 27.58 -12.34 13.01
CA ILE A 29 26.57 -12.49 11.94
C ILE A 29 27.24 -12.56 10.55
N LEU A 30 28.24 -11.72 10.31
CA LEU A 30 28.97 -11.69 9.04
C LEU A 30 29.82 -12.97 8.86
N SER A 31 30.45 -13.47 9.90
CA SER A 31 31.18 -14.75 9.87
C SER A 31 30.25 -15.94 9.61
N TRP A 32 29.03 -15.94 10.18
CA TRP A 32 28.01 -16.96 9.94
C TRP A 32 27.46 -16.90 8.50
N LEU A 33 27.25 -15.69 7.95
CA LEU A 33 26.83 -15.47 6.55
C LEU A 33 27.92 -15.90 5.55
N CYS A 34 29.19 -15.58 5.81
CA CYS A 34 30.32 -16.00 4.96
C CYS A 34 30.52 -17.52 4.95
N SER A 35 30.20 -18.23 6.02
CA SER A 35 30.34 -19.68 6.08
C SER A 35 29.26 -20.47 5.31
N ARG A 36 28.17 -19.81 4.90
CA ARG A 36 27.06 -20.43 4.15
C ARG A 36 26.93 -19.98 2.69
N LEU A 37 27.66 -18.95 2.28
CA LEU A 37 27.60 -18.42 0.90
C LEU A 37 28.93 -18.73 0.16
N VAL A 38 28.90 -19.75 -0.65
CA VAL A 38 30.00 -20.16 -1.51
C VAL A 38 30.06 -19.27 -2.75
N SER A 39 30.68 -18.07 -2.65
CA SER A 39 31.35 -17.42 -3.78
C SER A 39 32.30 -16.31 -3.29
N GLY A 40 33.56 -16.37 -3.74
CA GLY A 40 34.65 -15.49 -3.30
C GLY A 40 34.49 -13.97 -3.59
N ALA A 41 33.52 -13.59 -4.44
CA ALA A 41 33.25 -12.18 -4.78
C ALA A 41 32.51 -11.42 -3.64
N VAL A 42 31.70 -12.10 -2.83
CA VAL A 42 30.94 -11.50 -1.73
C VAL A 42 31.87 -11.19 -0.53
N CYS A 43 32.90 -12.03 -0.32
CA CYS A 43 33.85 -11.86 0.78
C CYS A 43 34.72 -10.60 0.63
N ALA A 44 35.11 -10.24 -0.59
CA ALA A 44 35.90 -9.05 -0.89
C ALA A 44 35.12 -7.74 -0.68
N CYS A 45 33.82 -7.71 -1.01
CA CYS A 45 32.97 -6.55 -0.80
C CYS A 45 32.68 -6.29 0.69
N VAL A 46 32.54 -7.34 1.50
CA VAL A 46 32.27 -7.21 2.94
C VAL A 46 33.50 -6.71 3.69
N SER A 47 34.71 -7.16 3.31
CA SER A 47 35.97 -6.67 3.90
C SER A 47 36.26 -5.21 3.56
N ALA A 48 35.94 -4.75 2.35
CA ALA A 48 36.10 -3.35 1.95
C ALA A 48 35.11 -2.40 2.68
N CYS A 49 33.92 -2.87 3.04
CA CYS A 49 32.94 -2.10 3.82
C CYS A 49 33.35 -1.91 5.30
N LEU A 50 34.09 -2.85 5.88
CA LEU A 50 34.53 -2.76 7.28
C LEU A 50 35.67 -1.75 7.48
N LEU A 51 36.50 -1.49 6.46
CA LEU A 51 37.58 -0.54 6.51
C LEU A 51 37.15 0.94 6.34
N LEU A 52 35.91 1.18 5.84
CA LEU A 52 35.35 2.51 5.62
C LEU A 52 34.58 3.09 6.84
N HIS A 53 34.49 2.36 7.96
CA HIS A 53 33.68 2.75 9.13
C HIS A 53 34.35 3.80 10.06
N TYR A 54 35.54 4.27 9.77
CA TYR A 54 36.24 5.26 10.62
C TYR A 54 36.29 6.70 10.05
N CYS A 55 35.42 7.03 9.07
CA CYS A 55 35.36 8.40 8.53
C CYS A 55 34.04 9.08 8.90
N PRO A 56 34.04 10.17 9.71
CA PRO A 56 32.81 10.88 10.13
C PRO A 56 31.97 11.47 8.98
N VAL A 57 32.58 11.67 7.80
CA VAL A 57 31.92 12.24 6.61
C VAL A 57 31.09 11.19 5.83
N CYS A 58 31.29 9.89 6.08
CA CYS A 58 30.64 8.80 5.34
C CYS A 58 29.32 8.29 5.93
N GLN A 59 28.91 8.73 7.12
CA GLN A 59 27.73 8.16 7.81
C GLN A 59 26.40 8.34 7.05
N ASN A 60 26.22 9.43 6.30
CA ASN A 60 24.98 9.67 5.56
C ASN A 60 24.85 8.90 4.23
N LYS A 61 25.96 8.53 3.60
CA LYS A 61 25.95 7.75 2.34
C LYS A 61 25.84 6.24 2.55
N SER A 62 26.24 5.74 3.73
CA SER A 62 26.22 4.32 4.10
C SER A 62 24.79 3.78 4.22
N TRP A 63 23.88 4.52 4.83
CA TRP A 63 22.48 4.12 4.96
C TRP A 63 21.71 4.07 3.64
N GLN A 64 22.03 4.94 2.68
CA GLN A 64 21.45 4.88 1.34
C GLN A 64 21.94 3.65 0.56
N LYS A 65 23.22 3.29 0.68
CA LYS A 65 23.77 2.07 0.06
C LYS A 65 23.20 0.78 0.69
N LEU A 66 23.03 0.74 2.01
CA LEU A 66 22.37 -0.39 2.69
C LEU A 66 20.90 -0.53 2.26
N LYS A 67 20.15 0.56 2.15
CA LYS A 67 18.78 0.55 1.60
C LYS A 67 18.75 0.01 0.17
N THR A 68 19.72 0.40 -0.65
CA THR A 68 19.84 -0.09 -2.04
C THR A 68 20.20 -1.58 -2.09
N MET A 69 21.11 -2.05 -1.23
CA MET A 69 21.49 -3.47 -1.14
C MET A 69 20.32 -4.36 -0.66
N VAL A 70 19.55 -3.90 0.32
CA VAL A 70 18.35 -4.62 0.78
C VAL A 70 17.29 -4.71 -0.33
N HIS A 71 17.14 -3.66 -1.15
CA HIS A 71 16.25 -3.67 -2.32
C HIS A 71 16.65 -4.67 -3.42
N TRP A 72 17.91 -5.09 -3.47
CA TRP A 72 18.45 -6.03 -4.47
C TRP A 72 18.72 -7.43 -3.90
N SER A 73 18.32 -7.71 -2.66
CA SER A 73 18.47 -9.07 -2.15
C SER A 73 17.62 -10.04 -2.98
N PRO A 74 18.11 -11.25 -3.28
CA PRO A 74 17.34 -12.26 -4.04
C PRO A 74 15.97 -12.54 -3.43
N PHE A 75 15.84 -12.44 -2.12
CA PHE A 75 14.57 -12.56 -1.38
C PHE A 75 13.57 -11.46 -1.71
N VAL A 76 14.01 -10.20 -1.72
CA VAL A 76 13.14 -9.04 -2.04
C VAL A 76 12.76 -9.06 -3.52
N VAL A 77 13.69 -9.47 -4.41
CA VAL A 77 13.41 -9.62 -5.85
C VAL A 77 12.41 -10.75 -6.08
N SER A 78 12.58 -11.90 -5.43
CA SER A 78 11.65 -13.03 -5.52
C SER A 78 10.26 -12.66 -4.96
N PHE A 79 10.21 -11.98 -3.81
CA PHE A 79 8.97 -11.50 -3.23
C PHE A 79 8.25 -10.51 -4.15
N LYS A 80 8.95 -9.50 -4.68
CA LYS A 80 8.37 -8.53 -5.65
C LYS A 80 7.88 -9.20 -6.92
N LYS A 81 8.54 -10.27 -7.38
CA LYS A 81 8.10 -11.04 -8.56
C LYS A 81 6.82 -11.82 -8.26
N ARG A 82 6.69 -12.37 -7.06
CA ARG A 82 5.52 -13.16 -6.63
C ARG A 82 4.34 -12.26 -6.24
N TYR A 83 4.60 -11.07 -5.68
CA TYR A 83 3.59 -10.13 -5.22
C TYR A 83 3.69 -8.77 -5.96
N PRO A 84 3.30 -8.73 -7.22
CA PRO A 84 3.44 -7.54 -8.06
C PRO A 84 2.66 -6.31 -7.56
N TRP A 85 1.54 -6.51 -6.87
CA TRP A 85 0.71 -5.44 -6.32
C TRP A 85 1.38 -4.66 -5.17
N VAL A 86 2.32 -5.27 -4.46
CA VAL A 86 3.14 -4.60 -3.44
C VAL A 86 3.89 -3.40 -4.01
N GLN A 87 4.20 -3.41 -5.31
CA GLN A 87 4.82 -2.27 -5.99
C GLN A 87 3.86 -1.10 -6.19
N LEU A 88 2.54 -1.36 -6.29
CA LEU A 88 1.50 -0.34 -6.44
C LEU A 88 1.21 0.36 -5.11
N ALA A 89 1.12 -0.41 -4.03
CA ALA A 89 0.77 0.10 -2.70
C ALA A 89 1.84 0.98 -2.04
N GLY A 90 3.04 1.09 -2.60
CA GLY A 90 4.15 1.88 -2.04
C GLY A 90 4.66 1.42 -0.66
N HIS A 91 4.13 0.31 -0.12
CA HIS A 91 4.37 -0.22 1.22
C HIS A 91 4.99 -1.62 1.21
N ALA A 92 5.92 -1.88 0.31
CA ALA A 92 6.54 -3.20 0.12
C ALA A 92 7.06 -3.84 1.42
N GLY A 93 7.45 -3.05 2.43
CA GLY A 93 7.92 -3.54 3.73
C GLY A 93 6.80 -3.98 4.69
N ASN A 94 5.53 -3.77 4.36
CA ASN A 94 4.41 -4.11 5.24
C ASN A 94 3.84 -5.51 4.98
N PHE A 95 4.33 -6.21 3.96
CA PHE A 95 3.79 -7.51 3.55
C PHE A 95 4.85 -8.60 3.56
N GLN A 96 4.46 -9.80 3.97
CA GLN A 96 5.23 -11.01 3.86
C GLN A 96 4.37 -12.15 3.29
N ALA A 97 5.01 -13.11 2.62
CA ALA A 97 4.34 -14.32 2.17
C ALA A 97 3.91 -15.16 3.38
N GLY A 98 2.66 -15.54 3.41
CA GLY A 98 2.12 -16.56 4.30
C GLY A 98 2.23 -17.95 3.66
N GLU A 99 1.73 -18.95 4.36
CA GLU A 99 1.57 -20.32 3.87
C GLU A 99 0.17 -20.52 3.25
N TYR A 100 0.04 -21.49 2.37
CA TYR A 100 -1.27 -21.94 1.85
C TYR A 100 -2.12 -20.83 1.20
N GLY A 101 -1.54 -19.99 0.34
CA GLY A 101 -2.29 -18.93 -0.35
C GLY A 101 -2.70 -17.78 0.56
N ARG A 102 -1.97 -17.55 1.64
CA ARG A 102 -2.20 -16.46 2.59
C ARG A 102 -1.10 -15.41 2.53
N LEU A 103 -1.43 -14.23 3.03
CA LEU A 103 -0.57 -13.07 3.09
C LEU A 103 -0.51 -12.54 4.52
N LEU A 104 0.67 -12.11 4.94
CA LEU A 104 0.91 -11.42 6.20
C LEU A 104 1.02 -9.93 5.92
N LYS A 105 0.14 -9.13 6.48
CA LYS A 105 0.21 -7.67 6.46
C LYS A 105 0.57 -7.17 7.84
N ARG A 106 1.55 -6.28 7.94
CA ARG A 106 1.97 -5.70 9.21
C ARG A 106 0.76 -5.26 10.02
N TYR A 107 0.74 -5.60 11.31
CA TYR A 107 -0.37 -5.36 12.21
C TYR A 107 -0.76 -3.87 12.25
N CYS A 108 -2.06 -3.65 12.14
CA CYS A 108 -2.73 -2.38 12.37
C CYS A 108 -4.02 -2.69 13.11
N GLU A 109 -4.16 -2.19 14.31
CA GLU A 109 -5.31 -2.47 15.18
C GLU A 109 -6.63 -2.08 14.54
N CYS A 110 -6.69 -0.89 13.93
CA CYS A 110 -7.88 -0.39 13.24
C CYS A 110 -8.32 -1.36 12.12
N GLU A 111 -7.38 -1.83 11.29
CA GLU A 111 -7.67 -2.78 10.22
C GLU A 111 -8.09 -4.15 10.76
N GLN A 112 -7.43 -4.62 11.80
CA GLN A 112 -7.76 -5.88 12.47
C GLN A 112 -9.21 -5.88 13.00
N GLN A 113 -9.61 -4.84 13.71
CA GLN A 113 -10.97 -4.70 14.24
C GLN A 113 -12.02 -4.62 13.12
N CYS A 114 -11.71 -3.91 12.03
CA CYS A 114 -12.59 -3.85 10.85
C CYS A 114 -12.75 -5.22 10.20
N LEU A 115 -11.66 -5.93 9.93
CA LEU A 115 -11.70 -7.25 9.29
C LEU A 115 -12.45 -8.28 10.15
N GLN A 116 -12.32 -8.25 11.48
CA GLN A 116 -13.10 -9.11 12.36
C GLN A 116 -14.62 -8.89 12.25
N LYS A 117 -15.04 -7.63 12.12
CA LYS A 117 -16.46 -7.28 11.93
C LYS A 117 -16.93 -7.69 10.53
N LEU A 118 -16.12 -7.42 9.50
CA LEU A 118 -16.40 -7.74 8.10
C LEU A 118 -16.57 -9.25 7.86
N MET A 119 -15.86 -10.11 8.62
CA MET A 119 -16.06 -11.58 8.55
C MET A 119 -17.45 -12.02 8.98
N LYS A 120 -18.24 -11.16 9.63
CA LYS A 120 -19.62 -11.41 10.09
C LYS A 120 -20.65 -10.56 9.34
N ASP A 121 -20.20 -9.69 8.43
CA ASP A 121 -21.03 -8.79 7.65
C ASP A 121 -21.33 -9.38 6.25
N THR A 122 -22.34 -8.84 5.58
CA THR A 122 -22.69 -9.18 4.19
C THR A 122 -21.57 -8.88 3.21
N LEU A 123 -20.64 -7.98 3.56
CA LEU A 123 -19.45 -7.62 2.77
C LEU A 123 -18.35 -8.70 2.77
N ARG A 124 -18.48 -9.76 3.57
CA ARG A 124 -17.45 -10.82 3.67
C ARG A 124 -16.92 -11.34 2.32
N PRO A 125 -17.76 -11.59 1.28
CA PRO A 125 -17.27 -12.07 -0.02
C PRO A 125 -16.46 -11.03 -0.82
N HIS A 126 -16.56 -9.76 -0.45
CA HIS A 126 -15.95 -8.63 -1.17
C HIS A 126 -14.69 -8.06 -0.48
N VAL A 127 -14.21 -8.73 0.55
CA VAL A 127 -12.99 -8.35 1.31
C VAL A 127 -12.07 -9.55 1.45
N PRO A 128 -10.76 -9.36 1.73
CA PRO A 128 -9.88 -10.49 2.03
C PRO A 128 -10.40 -11.29 3.24
N GLY A 129 -10.39 -12.62 3.14
CA GLY A 129 -10.62 -13.47 4.30
C GLY A 129 -9.60 -13.17 5.39
N TYR A 130 -10.04 -13.10 6.64
CA TYR A 130 -9.20 -12.76 7.79
C TYR A 130 -9.11 -13.92 8.78
N TYR A 131 -7.89 -14.25 9.23
CA TYR A 131 -7.59 -15.44 10.02
C TYR A 131 -6.93 -15.15 11.37
N GLY A 132 -6.90 -13.87 11.77
CA GLY A 132 -6.34 -13.47 13.05
C GLY A 132 -4.98 -12.81 12.95
N VAL A 133 -4.34 -12.64 14.11
CA VAL A 133 -3.00 -12.07 14.24
C VAL A 133 -2.00 -13.19 14.45
N VAL A 134 -0.86 -13.10 13.79
CA VAL A 134 0.28 -14.01 13.99
C VAL A 134 1.53 -13.20 14.24
N GLN A 135 2.45 -13.76 15.03
CA GLN A 135 3.74 -13.12 15.30
C GLN A 135 4.84 -13.81 14.49
N ARG A 136 5.69 -13.01 13.85
CA ARG A 136 6.94 -13.43 13.18
C ARG A 136 8.05 -12.44 13.48
N ASP A 137 9.22 -12.94 13.86
CA ASP A 137 10.41 -12.11 14.10
C ASP A 137 10.10 -10.92 15.04
N GLU A 138 9.41 -11.19 16.15
CA GLU A 138 8.97 -10.19 17.15
C GLU A 138 8.02 -9.11 16.61
N GLN A 139 7.48 -9.28 15.40
CA GLN A 139 6.53 -8.37 14.78
C GLN A 139 5.17 -9.06 14.57
N ASP A 140 4.09 -8.35 14.92
CA ASP A 140 2.72 -8.82 14.70
C ASP A 140 2.25 -8.53 13.27
N TYR A 141 1.47 -9.46 12.72
CA TYR A 141 0.89 -9.38 11.38
C TYR A 141 -0.58 -9.82 11.39
N ASN A 142 -1.39 -9.14 10.61
CA ASN A 142 -2.72 -9.60 10.20
C ASN A 142 -2.55 -10.69 9.13
N LEU A 143 -3.10 -11.90 9.39
CA LEU A 143 -3.11 -13.02 8.45
C LEU A 143 -4.40 -12.96 7.63
N MET A 144 -4.28 -12.89 6.32
CA MET A 144 -5.39 -12.74 5.40
C MET A 144 -5.16 -13.51 4.10
N ASP A 145 -6.20 -13.62 3.26
CA ASP A 145 -6.07 -14.22 1.94
C ASP A 145 -5.06 -13.47 1.07
N ASP A 146 -4.29 -14.22 0.29
CA ASP A 146 -3.58 -13.70 -0.87
C ASP A 146 -4.54 -13.67 -2.06
N LEU A 147 -5.09 -12.50 -2.35
CA LEU A 147 -6.10 -12.30 -3.39
C LEU A 147 -5.60 -12.61 -4.81
N LEU A 148 -4.30 -12.83 -4.97
CA LEU A 148 -3.67 -13.16 -6.26
C LEU A 148 -3.34 -14.63 -6.41
N ALA A 149 -3.55 -15.45 -5.38
CA ALA A 149 -3.12 -16.85 -5.36
C ALA A 149 -3.71 -17.69 -6.51
N ASP A 150 -4.94 -17.37 -6.92
CA ASP A 150 -5.69 -18.12 -7.95
C ASP A 150 -5.56 -17.53 -9.36
N PHE A 151 -4.69 -16.52 -9.56
CA PHE A 151 -4.49 -15.88 -10.86
C PHE A 151 -3.10 -16.20 -11.43
N ASP A 152 -3.05 -16.38 -12.75
CA ASP A 152 -1.78 -16.55 -13.47
C ASP A 152 -1.34 -15.24 -14.10
N SER A 153 -0.19 -14.73 -13.63
CA SER A 153 0.41 -13.48 -14.13
C SER A 153 -0.57 -12.33 -14.29
N PRO A 154 -1.32 -11.96 -13.22
CA PRO A 154 -2.46 -11.06 -13.35
C PRO A 154 -2.07 -9.62 -13.68
N SER A 155 -3.00 -8.94 -14.35
CA SER A 155 -3.09 -7.50 -14.39
C SER A 155 -3.84 -7.00 -13.15
N ILE A 156 -3.34 -5.93 -12.53
CA ILE A 156 -3.82 -5.44 -11.23
C ILE A 156 -3.94 -3.92 -11.29
N MET A 157 -5.04 -3.41 -10.72
CA MET A 157 -5.23 -1.98 -10.53
C MET A 157 -5.71 -1.70 -9.11
N ASP A 158 -5.10 -0.68 -8.48
CA ASP A 158 -5.52 -0.13 -7.19
C ASP A 158 -6.26 1.19 -7.43
N CYS A 159 -7.54 1.22 -7.04
CA CYS A 159 -8.39 2.41 -7.07
C CYS A 159 -8.75 2.85 -5.66
N LYS A 160 -8.19 3.96 -5.21
CA LYS A 160 -8.53 4.54 -3.92
C LYS A 160 -9.89 5.22 -3.97
N MET A 161 -10.80 4.77 -3.09
CA MET A 161 -12.19 5.20 -3.07
C MET A 161 -12.40 6.38 -2.10
N GLY A 162 -13.49 7.11 -2.34
CA GLY A 162 -13.93 8.23 -1.55
C GLY A 162 -13.47 9.60 -2.07
N SER A 163 -14.17 10.63 -1.66
CA SER A 163 -13.87 12.03 -1.99
C SER A 163 -12.85 12.66 -1.05
N ARG A 164 -12.55 11.98 0.07
CA ARG A 164 -11.63 12.41 1.13
C ARG A 164 -10.68 11.26 1.53
N THR A 165 -9.42 11.59 1.77
CA THR A 165 -8.35 10.62 2.04
C THR A 165 -7.68 10.82 3.41
N TYR A 166 -8.25 11.68 4.26
CA TYR A 166 -7.84 11.92 5.65
C TYR A 166 -9.06 11.90 6.57
N LEU A 167 -8.88 11.53 7.83
CA LEU A 167 -9.92 11.55 8.85
C LEU A 167 -10.13 12.99 9.39
N GLU A 168 -11.34 13.30 9.85
CA GLU A 168 -11.60 14.60 10.49
C GLU A 168 -10.74 14.80 11.74
N GLU A 169 -10.45 13.75 12.51
CA GLU A 169 -9.53 13.79 13.64
C GLU A 169 -8.09 14.14 13.22
N GLU A 170 -7.66 13.76 12.02
CA GLU A 170 -6.35 14.18 11.49
C GLU A 170 -6.33 15.70 11.23
N LEU A 171 -7.45 16.26 10.79
CA LEU A 171 -7.60 17.72 10.58
C LEU A 171 -7.60 18.49 11.90
N ILE A 172 -8.39 18.04 12.88
CA ILE A 172 -8.46 18.63 14.23
C ILE A 172 -7.06 18.58 14.88
N LYS A 173 -6.41 17.44 14.91
CA LYS A 173 -5.04 17.28 15.45
C LYS A 173 -4.01 18.17 14.75
N ALA A 174 -4.16 18.39 13.44
CA ALA A 174 -3.24 19.26 12.70
C ALA A 174 -3.43 20.75 13.07
N ARG A 175 -4.63 21.16 13.49
CA ARG A 175 -4.90 22.53 14.00
C ARG A 175 -4.40 22.71 15.43
N GLU A 176 -4.65 21.73 16.31
CA GLU A 176 -4.25 21.78 17.72
C GLU A 176 -2.73 21.65 17.90
N ARG A 177 -2.10 20.76 17.13
CA ARG A 177 -0.66 20.43 17.20
C ARG A 177 -0.04 20.36 15.82
N PRO A 178 0.20 21.50 15.17
CA PRO A 178 0.71 21.56 13.82
C PRO A 178 2.07 20.82 13.70
N ARG A 179 2.14 19.83 12.80
CA ARG A 179 3.37 19.12 12.46
C ARG A 179 3.66 19.30 10.97
N LEU A 180 4.61 20.15 10.66
CA LEU A 180 5.04 20.38 9.28
C LEU A 180 5.78 19.15 8.73
N ARG A 181 5.42 18.76 7.52
CA ARG A 181 5.98 17.64 6.77
C ARG A 181 6.81 18.18 5.60
N LYS A 182 8.12 18.11 5.75
CA LYS A 182 9.08 18.51 4.71
C LYS A 182 9.00 17.56 3.50
N ASP A 183 8.91 16.24 3.74
CA ASP A 183 8.79 15.23 2.70
C ASP A 183 7.54 15.41 1.81
N MET A 184 6.44 15.90 2.38
CA MET A 184 5.21 16.20 1.65
C MET A 184 5.32 17.54 0.89
N TYR A 185 5.99 18.53 1.46
CA TYR A 185 6.31 19.77 0.78
C TYR A 185 7.16 19.53 -0.47
N GLU A 186 8.24 18.76 -0.35
CA GLU A 186 9.11 18.41 -1.47
C GLU A 186 8.35 17.68 -2.59
N LYS A 187 7.47 16.75 -2.23
CA LYS A 187 6.58 16.07 -3.19
C LYS A 187 5.58 17.01 -3.86
N MET A 188 5.05 18.00 -3.13
CA MET A 188 4.13 19.01 -3.66
C MET A 188 4.85 19.89 -4.67
N VAL A 189 6.01 20.45 -4.32
CA VAL A 189 6.84 21.30 -5.20
C VAL A 189 7.27 20.55 -6.45
N ALA A 190 7.65 19.28 -6.33
CA ALA A 190 8.05 18.45 -7.47
C ALA A 190 6.94 18.24 -8.51
N VAL A 191 5.68 18.27 -8.09
CA VAL A 191 4.51 18.09 -8.99
C VAL A 191 3.96 19.42 -9.47
N ASP A 192 3.88 20.40 -8.57
CA ASP A 192 3.39 21.76 -8.83
C ASP A 192 4.17 22.77 -7.97
N PRO A 193 5.18 23.43 -8.55
CA PRO A 193 5.97 24.45 -7.85
C PRO A 193 5.16 25.65 -7.35
N GLY A 194 3.99 25.91 -7.98
CA GLY A 194 3.09 27.00 -7.61
C GLY A 194 2.14 26.70 -6.45
N ALA A 195 1.97 25.42 -6.09
CA ALA A 195 0.97 24.98 -5.10
C ALA A 195 1.22 25.43 -3.65
N PRO A 196 2.48 25.49 -3.13
CA PRO A 196 2.74 25.96 -1.77
C PRO A 196 2.43 27.44 -1.61
N THR A 197 1.84 27.81 -0.47
CA THR A 197 1.70 29.22 -0.06
C THR A 197 3.06 29.84 0.27
N GLU A 198 3.12 31.17 0.40
CA GLU A 198 4.37 31.85 0.81
C GLU A 198 4.84 31.37 2.18
N GLN A 199 3.92 31.18 3.12
CA GLN A 199 4.25 30.65 4.45
C GLN A 199 4.78 29.22 4.38
N GLU A 200 4.17 28.34 3.57
CA GLU A 200 4.63 26.97 3.36
C GLU A 200 6.04 26.94 2.70
N ARG A 201 6.31 27.90 1.79
CA ARG A 201 7.64 28.06 1.17
C ARG A 201 8.68 28.52 2.19
N ALA A 202 8.35 29.52 3.00
CA ALA A 202 9.26 30.01 4.04
C ALA A 202 9.61 28.92 5.06
N GLN A 203 8.66 28.08 5.42
CA GLN A 203 8.83 26.99 6.39
C GLN A 203 9.35 25.69 5.75
N GLN A 204 9.36 25.57 4.42
CA GLN A 204 9.67 24.34 3.66
C GLN A 204 8.90 23.12 4.19
N GLY A 205 7.64 23.30 4.54
CA GLY A 205 6.81 22.27 5.13
C GLY A 205 5.34 22.53 4.95
N VAL A 206 4.53 21.47 4.90
CA VAL A 206 3.06 21.52 4.81
C VAL A 206 2.45 20.62 5.87
N LEU A 207 1.24 20.94 6.30
CA LEU A 207 0.44 20.04 7.14
C LEU A 207 -0.04 18.85 6.32
N LYS A 208 -0.09 17.65 6.91
CA LYS A 208 -0.54 16.43 6.22
C LYS A 208 -1.94 16.57 5.61
N PRO A 209 -2.99 17.07 6.32
CA PRO A 209 -4.31 17.26 5.72
C PRO A 209 -4.29 18.24 4.54
N ARG A 210 -3.55 19.34 4.63
CA ARG A 210 -3.36 20.30 3.53
C ARG A 210 -2.77 19.65 2.28
N TYR A 211 -1.75 18.80 2.47
CA TYR A 211 -1.16 18.02 1.38
C TYR A 211 -2.15 17.04 0.77
N MET A 212 -2.96 16.35 1.60
CA MET A 212 -3.96 15.41 1.12
C MET A 212 -5.07 16.12 0.33
N GLN A 213 -5.59 17.25 0.83
CA GLN A 213 -6.58 18.08 0.12
C GLN A 213 -6.05 18.55 -1.25
N TRP A 214 -4.80 19.00 -1.30
CA TRP A 214 -4.19 19.38 -2.57
C TRP A 214 -4.11 18.19 -3.53
N ARG A 215 -3.71 17.00 -3.07
CA ARG A 215 -3.71 15.78 -3.90
C ARG A 215 -5.09 15.40 -4.41
N GLU A 216 -6.12 15.57 -3.60
CA GLU A 216 -7.51 15.33 -3.98
C GLU A 216 -7.95 16.25 -5.11
N THR A 217 -7.59 17.54 -5.05
CA THR A 217 -7.94 18.52 -6.10
C THR A 217 -7.19 18.30 -7.41
N LEU A 218 -6.00 17.72 -7.38
CA LEU A 218 -5.21 17.39 -8.58
C LEU A 218 -5.70 16.14 -9.32
N SER A 219 -6.31 15.22 -8.59
CA SER A 219 -6.75 13.93 -9.10
C SER A 219 -8.26 13.87 -9.25
N SER A 220 -8.76 12.76 -9.76
CA SER A 220 -10.20 12.48 -9.87
C SER A 220 -10.91 12.24 -8.52
N THR A 221 -10.18 12.24 -7.39
CA THR A 221 -10.77 12.17 -6.06
C THR A 221 -11.83 13.25 -5.84
N ALA A 222 -11.51 14.51 -6.16
CA ALA A 222 -12.43 15.63 -5.96
C ALA A 222 -13.57 15.69 -6.99
N THR A 223 -13.39 15.12 -8.18
CA THR A 223 -14.35 15.24 -9.29
C THR A 223 -15.19 13.99 -9.53
N LEU A 224 -14.68 12.83 -9.12
CA LEU A 224 -15.31 11.52 -9.35
C LEU A 224 -15.45 10.66 -8.09
N GLY A 225 -14.92 11.09 -6.93
CA GLY A 225 -14.98 10.33 -5.67
C GLY A 225 -14.09 9.09 -5.64
N PHE A 226 -13.15 8.97 -6.56
CA PHE A 226 -12.10 7.94 -6.56
C PHE A 226 -10.91 8.37 -7.41
N ARG A 227 -9.76 7.67 -7.27
CA ARG A 227 -8.61 7.84 -8.16
C ARG A 227 -7.86 6.53 -8.37
N ILE A 228 -7.25 6.37 -9.52
CA ILE A 228 -6.31 5.28 -9.78
C ILE A 228 -5.00 5.61 -9.06
N GLU A 229 -4.52 4.72 -8.19
CA GLU A 229 -3.20 4.83 -7.55
C GLU A 229 -2.11 4.19 -8.41
N GLY A 230 -2.43 3.09 -9.08
CA GLY A 230 -1.51 2.42 -9.98
C GLY A 230 -2.13 1.25 -10.73
N ILE A 231 -1.48 0.92 -11.84
CA ILE A 231 -1.81 -0.23 -12.69
C ILE A 231 -0.54 -1.02 -12.94
N LYS A 232 -0.62 -2.33 -12.77
CA LYS A 232 0.39 -3.27 -13.22
C LYS A 232 -0.24 -4.27 -14.17
N LYS A 233 0.37 -4.46 -15.34
CA LYS A 233 -0.11 -5.42 -16.35
C LYS A 233 0.65 -6.74 -16.29
N SER A 234 0.09 -7.77 -16.90
CA SER A 234 0.68 -9.11 -17.01
C SER A 234 2.04 -9.13 -17.72
N ASP A 235 2.30 -8.18 -18.63
CA ASP A 235 3.60 -8.01 -19.30
C ASP A 235 4.70 -7.42 -18.39
N GLY A 236 4.36 -7.11 -17.14
CA GLY A 236 5.27 -6.55 -16.13
C GLY A 236 5.33 -5.02 -16.13
N THR A 237 4.67 -4.33 -17.07
CA THR A 237 4.59 -2.87 -17.04
C THR A 237 3.87 -2.39 -15.80
N CYS A 238 4.43 -1.38 -15.13
CA CYS A 238 3.88 -0.78 -13.93
C CYS A 238 3.79 0.74 -14.11
N ASN A 239 2.60 1.29 -13.99
CA ASN A 239 2.34 2.73 -14.05
C ASN A 239 1.73 3.21 -12.74
N THR A 240 2.40 4.15 -12.06
CA THR A 240 1.93 4.83 -10.85
C THR A 240 1.82 6.35 -11.06
N ASN A 241 1.86 6.80 -12.31
CA ASN A 241 1.84 8.22 -12.66
C ASN A 241 0.42 8.71 -12.95
N PHE A 242 -0.48 8.56 -11.98
CA PHE A 242 -1.87 9.04 -12.06
C PHE A 242 -2.14 10.29 -11.22
N LYS A 243 -1.10 10.98 -10.74
CA LYS A 243 -1.23 12.11 -9.81
C LYS A 243 -2.05 13.28 -10.37
N LYS A 244 -2.02 13.47 -11.69
CA LYS A 244 -2.75 14.52 -12.43
C LYS A 244 -3.90 13.98 -13.27
N THR A 245 -4.27 12.71 -13.12
CA THR A 245 -5.43 12.10 -13.77
C THR A 245 -6.69 12.58 -13.06
N LYS A 246 -7.41 13.52 -13.66
CA LYS A 246 -8.51 14.24 -13.03
C LYS A 246 -9.84 14.09 -13.76
N HIS A 247 -9.79 14.16 -15.11
CA HIS A 247 -10.99 14.19 -15.91
C HIS A 247 -11.49 12.79 -16.24
N ARG A 248 -12.81 12.67 -16.42
CA ARG A 248 -13.49 11.40 -16.73
C ARG A 248 -12.84 10.66 -17.92
N GLU A 249 -12.52 11.39 -18.98
CA GLU A 249 -11.94 10.85 -20.21
C GLU A 249 -10.55 10.26 -19.98
N GLN A 250 -9.74 10.89 -19.11
CA GLN A 250 -8.41 10.40 -18.74
C GLN A 250 -8.53 9.09 -17.93
N VAL A 251 -9.47 9.02 -16.98
CA VAL A 251 -9.76 7.82 -16.22
C VAL A 251 -10.26 6.71 -17.14
N MET A 252 -11.23 7.01 -18.01
CA MET A 252 -11.76 6.05 -18.98
C MET A 252 -10.66 5.48 -19.87
N GLN A 253 -9.73 6.31 -20.35
CA GLN A 253 -8.60 5.85 -21.16
C GLN A 253 -7.71 4.88 -20.38
N ALA A 254 -7.38 5.21 -19.12
CA ALA A 254 -6.60 4.31 -18.26
C ALA A 254 -7.30 2.97 -18.03
N LEU A 255 -8.62 2.97 -17.84
CA LEU A 255 -9.43 1.75 -17.70
C LEU A 255 -9.48 0.93 -19.00
N LYS A 256 -9.63 1.58 -20.15
CA LYS A 256 -9.55 0.91 -21.47
C LYS A 256 -8.20 0.23 -21.67
N ASP A 257 -7.12 0.92 -21.33
CA ASP A 257 -5.76 0.38 -21.42
C ASP A 257 -5.54 -0.78 -20.44
N PHE A 258 -6.16 -0.73 -19.25
CA PHE A 258 -6.08 -1.77 -18.24
C PHE A 258 -6.76 -3.07 -18.68
N VAL A 259 -7.96 -2.98 -19.24
CA VAL A 259 -8.70 -4.17 -19.73
C VAL A 259 -8.30 -4.59 -21.15
N ALA A 260 -7.42 -3.82 -21.82
CA ALA A 260 -6.89 -4.09 -23.15
C ALA A 260 -7.99 -4.42 -24.19
N GLY A 261 -9.14 -3.74 -24.13
CA GLY A 261 -10.28 -3.96 -25.03
C GLY A 261 -11.05 -5.27 -24.77
N ASN A 262 -10.74 -6.01 -23.71
CA ASN A 262 -11.44 -7.26 -23.39
C ASN A 262 -12.84 -6.99 -22.80
N THR A 263 -13.86 -7.06 -23.66
CA THR A 263 -15.25 -6.81 -23.28
C THR A 263 -15.78 -7.81 -22.24
N LYS A 264 -15.28 -9.05 -22.19
CA LYS A 264 -15.66 -10.03 -21.18
C LYS A 264 -15.19 -9.57 -19.80
N ILE A 265 -13.92 -9.19 -19.67
CA ILE A 265 -13.36 -8.65 -18.41
C ILE A 265 -14.13 -7.41 -17.97
N LEU A 266 -14.41 -6.50 -18.90
CA LEU A 266 -15.17 -5.28 -18.65
C LEU A 266 -16.55 -5.57 -18.06
N LYS A 267 -17.30 -6.51 -18.65
CA LYS A 267 -18.62 -6.93 -18.16
C LYS A 267 -18.55 -7.58 -16.78
N LEU A 268 -17.54 -8.42 -16.51
CA LEU A 268 -17.34 -9.05 -15.21
C LEU A 268 -17.05 -8.02 -14.12
N TYR A 269 -16.23 -7.02 -14.40
CA TYR A 269 -15.98 -5.95 -13.46
C TYR A 269 -17.24 -5.13 -13.20
N LEU A 270 -17.98 -4.75 -14.22
CA LEU A 270 -19.22 -4.00 -14.07
C LEU A 270 -20.22 -4.76 -13.19
N GLN A 271 -20.48 -6.04 -13.49
CA GLN A 271 -21.37 -6.88 -12.68
C GLN A 271 -20.95 -6.92 -11.21
N GLN A 272 -19.66 -7.10 -10.93
CA GLN A 272 -19.17 -7.16 -9.55
C GLN A 272 -19.24 -5.80 -8.83
N LEU A 273 -19.04 -4.69 -9.55
CA LEU A 273 -19.20 -3.34 -8.98
C LEU A 273 -20.68 -3.05 -8.63
N GLU A 274 -21.62 -3.46 -9.48
CA GLU A 274 -23.07 -3.34 -9.23
C GLU A 274 -23.51 -4.22 -8.04
N GLU A 275 -23.01 -5.45 -7.98
CA GLU A 275 -23.23 -6.35 -6.84
C GLU A 275 -22.66 -5.74 -5.55
N LEU A 276 -21.39 -5.28 -5.57
CA LEU A 276 -20.75 -4.64 -4.44
C LEU A 276 -21.56 -3.42 -3.97
N ARG A 277 -22.02 -2.55 -4.88
CA ARG A 277 -22.86 -1.40 -4.53
C ARG A 277 -24.11 -1.84 -3.76
N SER A 278 -24.83 -2.84 -4.28
CA SER A 278 -26.03 -3.36 -3.63
C SER A 278 -25.75 -3.92 -2.23
N VAL A 279 -24.63 -4.61 -2.04
CA VAL A 279 -24.20 -5.15 -0.74
C VAL A 279 -23.80 -4.04 0.22
N LEU A 280 -23.07 -3.03 -0.24
CA LEU A 280 -22.67 -1.87 0.56
C LEU A 280 -23.86 -1.11 1.12
N GLU A 281 -24.89 -0.86 0.30
CA GLU A 281 -26.13 -0.17 0.70
C GLU A 281 -26.89 -0.91 1.80
N GLN A 282 -26.73 -2.23 1.90
CA GLN A 282 -27.39 -3.09 2.90
C GLN A 282 -26.48 -3.39 4.10
N SER A 283 -25.18 -3.20 4.00
CA SER A 283 -24.21 -3.53 5.05
C SER A 283 -24.39 -2.66 6.28
N HIS A 284 -24.59 -3.31 7.44
CA HIS A 284 -24.61 -2.61 8.71
C HIS A 284 -23.24 -2.02 9.03
N PHE A 285 -22.17 -2.78 8.77
CA PHE A 285 -20.79 -2.30 8.98
C PHE A 285 -20.56 -1.02 8.18
N PHE A 286 -20.87 -1.01 6.90
CA PHE A 286 -20.60 0.11 6.02
C PHE A 286 -21.33 1.38 6.48
N ARG A 287 -22.64 1.29 6.74
CA ARG A 287 -23.45 2.43 7.19
C ARG A 287 -22.99 3.04 8.53
N THR A 288 -22.36 2.24 9.40
CA THR A 288 -21.95 2.65 10.75
C THR A 288 -20.46 2.98 10.88
N HIS A 289 -19.74 3.01 9.77
CA HIS A 289 -18.30 3.33 9.73
C HIS A 289 -18.01 4.40 8.69
N GLU A 290 -17.13 5.32 9.01
CA GLU A 290 -16.47 6.21 8.07
C GLU A 290 -15.35 5.42 7.39
N VAL A 291 -15.39 5.31 6.05
CA VAL A 291 -14.44 4.49 5.27
C VAL A 291 -13.50 5.39 4.47
N VAL A 292 -12.34 5.68 5.05
CA VAL A 292 -11.33 6.57 4.48
C VAL A 292 -10.07 5.79 4.11
N GLY A 293 -9.55 6.06 2.92
CA GLY A 293 -8.28 5.50 2.46
C GLY A 293 -8.35 4.04 2.01
N SER A 294 -9.54 3.42 2.01
CA SER A 294 -9.79 2.11 1.41
C SER A 294 -9.67 2.17 -0.12
N SER A 295 -9.34 1.04 -0.72
CA SER A 295 -9.21 0.90 -2.17
C SER A 295 -10.07 -0.25 -2.69
N LEU A 296 -10.43 -0.19 -3.97
CA LEU A 296 -10.86 -1.34 -4.76
C LEU A 296 -9.65 -1.91 -5.49
N LEU A 297 -9.37 -3.18 -5.26
CA LEU A 297 -8.36 -3.96 -5.97
C LEU A 297 -9.02 -4.71 -7.12
N PHE A 298 -8.68 -4.35 -8.35
CA PHE A 298 -9.10 -5.03 -9.57
C PHE A 298 -8.02 -5.99 -10.01
N VAL A 299 -8.40 -7.24 -10.27
CA VAL A 299 -7.47 -8.28 -10.71
C VAL A 299 -8.09 -9.07 -11.85
N HIS A 300 -7.34 -9.27 -12.94
CA HIS A 300 -7.72 -10.19 -14.01
C HIS A 300 -6.49 -10.84 -14.64
N ASP A 301 -6.69 -11.98 -15.28
CA ASP A 301 -5.66 -12.69 -16.01
C ASP A 301 -6.07 -13.06 -17.45
N ALA A 302 -5.15 -13.68 -18.17
CA ALA A 302 -5.36 -14.08 -19.57
C ALA A 302 -6.40 -15.19 -19.74
N SER A 303 -6.74 -15.95 -18.69
CA SER A 303 -7.78 -16.97 -18.72
C SER A 303 -9.18 -16.38 -18.77
N GLY A 304 -9.29 -15.07 -18.46
CA GLY A 304 -10.53 -14.33 -18.41
C GLY A 304 -11.19 -14.36 -17.04
N ASN A 305 -10.46 -14.76 -15.99
CA ASN A 305 -10.87 -14.55 -14.61
C ASN A 305 -10.72 -13.07 -14.26
N ALA A 306 -11.72 -12.51 -13.59
CA ALA A 306 -11.70 -11.13 -13.11
C ALA A 306 -12.41 -11.02 -11.77
N ARG A 307 -11.82 -10.30 -10.81
CA ARG A 307 -12.37 -10.07 -9.47
C ARG A 307 -12.08 -8.65 -8.98
N VAL A 308 -12.96 -8.18 -8.10
CA VAL A 308 -12.82 -6.90 -7.39
C VAL A 308 -12.99 -7.13 -5.90
N TRP A 309 -12.13 -6.54 -5.08
CA TRP A 309 -12.23 -6.58 -3.61
C TRP A 309 -11.98 -5.20 -3.01
N MET A 310 -12.63 -4.95 -1.87
CA MET A 310 -12.27 -3.85 -0.99
C MET A 310 -11.04 -4.24 -0.16
N ILE A 311 -10.07 -3.36 -0.08
CA ILE A 311 -8.85 -3.53 0.70
C ILE A 311 -8.50 -2.27 1.49
N ASP A 312 -7.59 -2.39 2.47
CA ASP A 312 -7.04 -1.28 3.26
C ASP A 312 -8.06 -0.58 4.18
N PHE A 313 -8.31 -1.18 5.35
CA PHE A 313 -9.23 -0.66 6.37
C PHE A 313 -8.52 0.07 7.52
N GLY A 314 -7.25 0.43 7.37
CA GLY A 314 -6.43 1.06 8.42
C GLY A 314 -6.88 2.47 8.86
N LYS A 315 -7.83 3.07 8.15
CA LYS A 315 -8.48 4.35 8.49
C LYS A 315 -10.00 4.25 8.44
N THR A 316 -10.55 3.08 8.64
CA THR A 316 -11.99 2.87 8.74
C THR A 316 -12.39 2.93 10.20
N VAL A 317 -13.17 3.93 10.59
CA VAL A 317 -13.49 4.19 12.00
C VAL A 317 -14.99 4.08 12.27
N PRO A 318 -15.40 3.48 13.40
CA PRO A 318 -16.79 3.40 13.75
C PRO A 318 -17.35 4.78 14.10
N LEU A 319 -18.61 5.00 13.74
CA LEU A 319 -19.35 6.19 14.11
C LEU A 319 -19.99 6.02 15.49
N GLN A 320 -20.19 7.12 16.20
CA GLN A 320 -20.96 7.09 17.44
C GLN A 320 -22.46 6.95 17.10
N ALA A 321 -23.11 5.94 17.70
CA ALA A 321 -24.54 5.76 17.54
C ALA A 321 -25.32 7.00 18.02
N PRO A 322 -26.40 7.39 17.33
CA PRO A 322 -27.09 6.70 16.24
C PRO A 322 -26.64 7.13 14.82
N LEU A 323 -25.50 7.79 14.68
CA LEU A 323 -25.04 8.33 13.40
C LEU A 323 -24.80 7.20 12.37
N THR A 324 -25.32 7.42 11.16
CA THR A 324 -25.04 6.58 9.98
C THR A 324 -24.69 7.49 8.80
N LEU A 325 -23.94 6.96 7.84
CA LEU A 325 -23.60 7.66 6.61
C LEU A 325 -24.36 7.09 5.41
N ASP A 326 -24.63 7.93 4.42
CA ASP A 326 -25.11 7.53 3.11
C ASP A 326 -23.96 7.31 2.09
N HIS A 327 -22.76 7.80 2.43
CA HIS A 327 -21.53 7.73 1.61
C HIS A 327 -21.65 8.39 0.23
N ARG A 328 -22.67 9.22 0.02
CA ARG A 328 -22.93 10.00 -1.20
C ARG A 328 -23.00 11.49 -0.98
N THR A 329 -23.53 11.90 0.18
CA THR A 329 -23.60 13.31 0.58
C THR A 329 -22.20 13.95 0.54
N PRO A 330 -22.05 15.15 -0.05
CA PRO A 330 -20.78 15.85 -0.05
C PRO A 330 -20.23 16.06 1.37
N TRP A 331 -18.95 15.81 1.53
CA TRP A 331 -18.30 16.03 2.81
C TRP A 331 -18.31 17.51 3.19
N MET A 332 -18.75 17.77 4.40
CA MET A 332 -18.52 19.00 5.15
C MET A 332 -17.97 18.63 6.52
N GLU A 333 -17.07 19.45 7.06
CA GLU A 333 -16.49 19.17 8.37
C GLU A 333 -17.58 18.96 9.43
N GLY A 334 -17.54 17.86 10.16
CA GLY A 334 -18.51 17.45 11.17
C GLY A 334 -19.56 16.44 10.67
N ASN A 335 -19.77 16.26 9.37
CA ASN A 335 -20.74 15.29 8.86
C ASN A 335 -20.16 13.88 8.63
N ARG A 336 -18.83 13.72 8.66
CA ARG A 336 -18.10 12.45 8.52
C ARG A 336 -18.27 11.75 7.18
N GLU A 337 -18.97 12.32 6.22
CA GLU A 337 -19.18 11.73 4.92
C GLU A 337 -17.85 11.53 4.17
N ASP A 338 -17.73 10.42 3.46
CA ASP A 338 -16.51 10.00 2.79
C ASP A 338 -16.63 9.94 1.26
N GLY A 339 -17.85 9.96 0.74
CA GLY A 339 -18.14 9.92 -0.69
C GLY A 339 -17.80 8.59 -1.36
N TYR A 340 -17.72 7.48 -0.62
CA TYR A 340 -17.35 6.16 -1.16
C TYR A 340 -18.37 5.68 -2.21
N LEU A 341 -19.67 5.68 -1.90
CA LEU A 341 -20.72 5.28 -2.85
C LEU A 341 -20.86 6.24 -4.01
N TRP A 342 -20.70 7.55 -3.78
CA TRP A 342 -20.63 8.51 -4.87
C TRP A 342 -19.49 8.17 -5.85
N GLY A 343 -18.32 7.80 -5.34
CA GLY A 343 -17.20 7.35 -6.16
C GLY A 343 -17.49 6.04 -6.91
N LEU A 344 -18.15 5.10 -6.25
CA LEU A 344 -18.53 3.82 -6.85
C LEU A 344 -19.59 4.00 -7.96
N ASP A 345 -20.57 4.88 -7.75
CA ASP A 345 -21.58 5.20 -8.77
C ASP A 345 -20.94 5.80 -10.03
N ASN A 346 -19.99 6.75 -9.86
CA ASN A 346 -19.24 7.32 -10.99
C ASN A 346 -18.37 6.27 -11.70
N LEU A 347 -17.76 5.36 -10.95
CA LEU A 347 -16.95 4.29 -11.51
C LEU A 347 -17.79 3.32 -12.34
N ILE A 348 -18.94 2.90 -11.82
CA ILE A 348 -19.92 2.06 -12.52
C ILE A 348 -20.39 2.74 -13.82
N ASP A 349 -20.71 4.03 -13.76
CA ASP A 349 -21.14 4.79 -14.93
C ASP A 349 -20.05 4.87 -16.01
N ILE A 350 -18.77 5.02 -15.61
CA ILE A 350 -17.65 4.98 -16.55
C ILE A 350 -17.54 3.59 -17.20
N PHE A 351 -17.60 2.51 -16.42
CA PHE A 351 -17.55 1.13 -16.94
C PHE A 351 -18.71 0.85 -17.92
N ASN A 352 -19.92 1.31 -17.60
CA ASN A 352 -21.09 1.21 -18.47
C ASN A 352 -20.87 1.93 -19.80
N SER A 353 -20.31 3.13 -19.76
CA SER A 353 -20.04 3.94 -20.98
C SER A 353 -18.94 3.37 -21.88
N MET A 354 -18.15 2.42 -21.37
CA MET A 354 -17.12 1.71 -22.14
C MET A 354 -17.66 0.48 -22.87
N LEU A 355 -18.84 0.00 -22.51
CA LEU A 355 -19.47 -1.12 -23.21
C LEU A 355 -19.92 -0.70 -24.62
N PRO A 356 -19.84 -1.61 -25.62
CA PRO A 356 -20.42 -1.33 -26.92
C PRO A 356 -21.93 -1.04 -26.75
N GLN A 357 -22.36 0.10 -27.28
CA GLN A 357 -23.80 0.41 -27.36
C GLN A 357 -24.43 -0.62 -28.29
N THR A 358 -25.37 -1.39 -27.79
CA THR A 358 -26.21 -2.26 -28.65
C THR A 358 -27.03 -1.31 -29.55
N PRO A 359 -27.00 -1.48 -30.87
CA PRO A 359 -27.77 -0.65 -31.78
C PRO A 359 -29.29 -0.81 -31.57
#